data_8f61c389d4f41d63a5dc52cfc095bfcc
#
_entry.id   8f61c389d4f41d63a5dc52cfc095bfcc
#
_cell.length_a   1.000
_cell.length_b   1.000
_cell.length_c   1.000
_cell.angle_alpha   90.00
_cell.angle_beta   90.00
_cell.angle_gamma   90.00
#
_symmetry.space_group_name_H-M   'P 1'
#
loop_
_entity.id
_entity.type
_entity.pdbx_description
1 polymer ?
#
loop_
_entity_poly.entity_id
_entity_poly.type
_entity_poly.pdbx_seq_one_letter_code
_entity_poly.pdbx_strand_id
1 'polypeptide(L)'
;MIVLQTIAANIGSMLSPIGNPQNLYLYGLTQMSAGTFILLMLPYSLVSLLLLMICVVIVAKRSGIEVRGAEVLLTEDEKLEQKKYLLPAYLLLFVLCLLTVAHMIPYPVTLGTVALTVLLLDRGTLIKVDYSLLLTFVGFFIFIGNMGRMPAFCDFLQKIIGGREVMIAVIASQVISNVPAALLLSGFTENITALIIGTNLGGLGTLIASMASLISYKQVARQIPGEKKKYFGWFTIANIVFLMILVLENCLL
;
A
#
# COMPACT_ATOMS: atom_id res chain seq x y z
N MET A 1 -0.91 2.37 20.52
CA MET A 1 -0.75 3.42 19.48
C MET A 1 -0.12 2.88 18.21
N ILE A 2 1.03 2.20 18.22
CA ILE A 2 1.73 1.71 17.00
C ILE A 2 0.80 0.88 16.08
N VAL A 3 -0.05 0.01 16.64
CA VAL A 3 -1.03 -0.75 15.84
C VAL A 3 -1.97 0.17 15.06
N LEU A 4 -2.51 1.21 15.69
CA LEU A 4 -3.40 2.17 15.02
C LEU A 4 -2.66 3.00 13.95
N GLN A 5 -1.38 3.32 14.19
CA GLN A 5 -0.54 3.98 13.17
C GLN A 5 -0.32 3.07 11.95
N THR A 6 -0.12 1.77 12.16
CA THR A 6 0.03 0.81 11.07
C THR A 6 -1.26 0.68 10.25
N ILE A 7 -2.41 0.61 10.93
CA ILE A 7 -3.72 0.59 10.28
C ILE A 7 -3.93 1.90 9.51
N ALA A 8 -3.63 3.05 10.13
CA ALA A 8 -3.75 4.36 9.48
C ALA A 8 -2.89 4.47 8.22
N ALA A 9 -1.67 3.92 8.22
CA ALA A 9 -0.81 3.89 7.05
C ALA A 9 -1.41 3.05 5.91
N ASN A 10 -1.94 1.85 6.22
CA ASN A 10 -2.59 0.99 5.23
C ASN A 10 -3.85 1.66 4.64
N ILE A 11 -4.72 2.19 5.51
CA ILE A 11 -6.00 2.78 5.11
C ILE A 11 -5.78 4.13 4.39
N GLY A 12 -4.88 4.97 4.89
CA GLY A 12 -4.57 6.25 4.27
C GLY A 12 -4.00 6.10 2.86
N SER A 13 -3.25 5.02 2.62
CA SER A 13 -2.66 4.75 1.31
C SER A 13 -3.68 4.28 0.26
N MET A 14 -4.85 3.77 0.65
CA MET A 14 -5.83 3.24 -0.31
C MET A 14 -6.61 4.31 -1.05
N LEU A 15 -6.67 5.55 -0.56
CA LEU A 15 -7.50 6.61 -1.13
C LEU A 15 -7.01 7.11 -2.49
N SER A 16 -5.73 6.96 -2.80
CA SER A 16 -5.15 7.51 -4.03
C SER A 16 -4.43 6.45 -4.88
N PRO A 17 -4.34 6.64 -6.20
CA PRO A 17 -3.60 5.74 -7.09
C PRO A 17 -2.13 5.59 -6.71
N ILE A 18 -1.51 6.63 -6.16
CA ILE A 18 -0.09 6.66 -5.79
C ILE A 18 0.18 6.23 -4.34
N GLY A 19 -0.87 5.93 -3.57
CA GLY A 19 -0.74 5.66 -2.14
C GLY A 19 0.00 4.37 -1.82
N ASN A 20 -0.10 3.36 -2.70
CA ASN A 20 0.58 2.08 -2.54
C ASN A 20 0.89 1.43 -3.90
N PRO A 21 1.83 0.46 -3.97
CA PRO A 21 2.26 -0.14 -5.22
C PRO A 21 1.16 -0.87 -5.99
N GLN A 22 0.25 -1.58 -5.30
CA GLN A 22 -0.84 -2.29 -5.94
C GLN A 22 -1.85 -1.35 -6.59
N ASN A 23 -2.14 -0.21 -5.95
CA ASN A 23 -3.02 0.81 -6.54
C ASN A 23 -2.42 1.38 -7.82
N LEU A 24 -1.14 1.75 -7.76
CA LEU A 24 -0.44 2.30 -8.92
C LEU A 24 -0.44 1.31 -10.09
N TYR A 25 -0.20 0.03 -9.81
CA TYR A 25 -0.21 -1.03 -10.81
C TYR A 25 -1.60 -1.24 -11.41
N LEU A 26 -2.63 -1.45 -10.57
CA LEU A 26 -4.00 -1.70 -11.03
C LEU A 26 -4.59 -0.48 -11.74
N TYR A 27 -4.31 0.73 -11.23
CA TYR A 27 -4.70 1.98 -11.87
C TYR A 27 -4.10 2.11 -13.28
N GLY A 28 -2.82 1.73 -13.45
CA GLY A 28 -2.16 1.73 -14.75
C GLY A 28 -2.75 0.74 -15.77
N LEU A 29 -3.48 -0.28 -15.33
CA LEU A 29 -4.23 -1.19 -16.19
C LEU A 29 -5.58 -0.64 -16.63
N THR A 30 -6.07 0.43 -16.01
CA THR A 30 -7.36 1.02 -16.28
C THR A 30 -7.22 2.32 -17.08
N GLN A 31 -8.33 2.76 -17.69
CA GLN A 31 -8.45 4.08 -18.30
C GLN A 31 -9.20 5.05 -17.37
N MET A 32 -9.37 4.70 -16.08
CA MET A 32 -10.10 5.57 -15.16
C MET A 32 -9.27 6.81 -14.79
N SER A 33 -9.96 7.92 -14.52
CA SER A 33 -9.30 9.12 -14.02
C SER A 33 -8.93 8.96 -12.54
N ALA A 34 -7.95 9.74 -12.09
CA ALA A 34 -7.57 9.76 -10.67
C ALA A 34 -8.76 10.16 -9.77
N GLY A 35 -9.63 11.07 -10.26
CA GLY A 35 -10.87 11.45 -9.56
C GLY A 35 -11.83 10.28 -9.40
N THR A 36 -12.03 9.47 -10.43
CA THR A 36 -12.85 8.26 -10.39
C THR A 36 -12.30 7.25 -9.39
N PHE A 37 -10.97 7.06 -9.37
CA PHE A 37 -10.31 6.19 -8.39
C PHE A 37 -10.56 6.67 -6.95
N ILE A 38 -10.38 7.97 -6.69
CA ILE A 38 -10.62 8.56 -5.37
C ILE A 38 -12.08 8.36 -4.96
N LEU A 39 -13.04 8.63 -5.85
CA LEU A 39 -14.46 8.43 -5.57
C LEU A 39 -14.80 6.97 -5.27
N LEU A 40 -14.16 6.02 -5.96
CA LEU A 40 -14.32 4.59 -5.71
C LEU A 40 -13.88 4.20 -4.29
N MET A 41 -12.73 4.73 -3.84
CA MET A 41 -12.14 4.37 -2.55
C MET A 41 -12.60 5.25 -1.38
N LEU A 42 -13.31 6.34 -1.69
CA LEU A 42 -13.75 7.33 -0.69
C LEU A 42 -14.63 6.74 0.42
N PRO A 43 -15.67 5.94 0.13
CA PRO A 43 -16.52 5.35 1.18
C PRO A 43 -15.69 4.57 2.20
N TYR A 44 -14.88 3.62 1.74
CA TYR A 44 -14.02 2.78 2.58
C TYR A 44 -13.02 3.61 3.41
N SER A 45 -12.49 4.66 2.82
CA SER A 45 -11.56 5.58 3.50
C SER A 45 -12.26 6.39 4.60
N LEU A 46 -13.47 6.86 4.37
CA LEU A 46 -14.25 7.61 5.36
C LEU A 46 -14.66 6.74 6.55
N VAL A 47 -15.19 5.54 6.29
CA VAL A 47 -15.56 4.57 7.35
C VAL A 47 -14.31 4.20 8.16
N SER A 48 -13.21 3.94 7.49
CA SER A 48 -11.94 3.62 8.14
C SER A 48 -11.42 4.76 9.00
N LEU A 49 -11.49 5.99 8.52
CA LEU A 49 -11.09 7.17 9.27
C LEU A 49 -11.95 7.34 10.54
N LEU A 50 -13.26 7.17 10.40
CA LEU A 50 -14.18 7.22 11.54
C LEU A 50 -13.84 6.16 12.59
N LEU A 51 -13.62 4.92 12.16
CA LEU A 51 -13.21 3.83 13.06
C LEU A 51 -11.89 4.13 13.76
N LEU A 52 -10.89 4.66 13.04
CA LEU A 52 -9.61 5.07 13.62
C LEU A 52 -9.80 6.17 14.67
N MET A 53 -10.61 7.19 14.37
CA MET A 53 -10.89 8.26 15.32
C MET A 53 -11.52 7.72 16.60
N ILE A 54 -12.52 6.83 16.49
CA ILE A 54 -13.15 6.17 17.63
C ILE A 54 -12.12 5.38 18.44
N CYS A 55 -11.29 4.56 17.79
CA CYS A 55 -10.25 3.79 18.46
C CYS A 55 -9.22 4.66 19.18
N VAL A 56 -8.78 5.76 18.55
CA VAL A 56 -7.83 6.70 19.16
C VAL A 56 -8.43 7.33 20.41
N VAL A 57 -9.69 7.81 20.34
CA VAL A 57 -10.39 8.41 21.50
C VAL A 57 -10.53 7.41 22.65
N ILE A 58 -10.89 6.14 22.34
CA ILE A 58 -11.01 5.09 23.36
C ILE A 58 -9.67 4.81 24.03
N VAL A 59 -8.60 4.68 23.23
CA VAL A 59 -7.25 4.41 23.75
C VAL A 59 -6.74 5.59 24.56
N ALA A 60 -6.91 6.82 24.07
CA ALA A 60 -6.48 8.04 24.77
C ALA A 60 -7.16 8.16 26.16
N LYS A 61 -8.48 7.96 26.22
CA LYS A 61 -9.24 8.00 27.49
C LYS A 61 -8.77 6.94 28.47
N ARG A 62 -8.46 5.71 27.99
CA ARG A 62 -8.03 4.60 28.87
C ARG A 62 -6.60 4.75 29.36
N SER A 63 -5.73 5.38 28.57
CA SER A 63 -4.30 5.47 28.88
C SER A 63 -3.94 6.69 29.72
N GLY A 64 -4.88 7.62 29.98
CA GLY A 64 -4.58 8.88 30.68
C GLY A 64 -3.52 9.73 29.96
N ILE A 65 -3.23 9.42 28.71
CA ILE A 65 -2.26 10.15 27.90
C ILE A 65 -2.94 11.45 27.49
N GLU A 66 -2.56 12.56 28.14
CA GLU A 66 -2.74 13.88 27.51
C GLU A 66 -2.11 13.79 26.12
N VAL A 67 -2.89 14.08 25.09
CA VAL A 67 -2.38 14.27 23.73
C VAL A 67 -1.61 15.60 23.76
N ARG A 68 -0.42 15.61 24.35
CA ARG A 68 0.54 16.66 24.08
C ARG A 68 0.87 16.52 22.60
N GLY A 69 0.64 17.60 21.86
CA GLY A 69 1.05 17.69 20.47
C GLY A 69 2.46 17.13 20.37
N ALA A 70 2.65 16.11 19.51
CA ALA A 70 3.97 15.57 19.31
C ALA A 70 4.86 16.73 18.85
N GLU A 71 5.66 17.28 19.75
CA GLU A 71 6.85 18.00 19.35
C GLU A 71 7.66 16.98 18.54
N VAL A 72 7.56 17.11 17.23
CA VAL A 72 8.48 16.43 16.33
C VAL A 72 9.83 16.97 16.74
N LEU A 73 10.57 16.20 17.54
CA LEU A 73 11.99 16.43 17.74
C LEU A 73 12.61 16.25 16.35
N LEU A 74 12.62 17.35 15.60
CA LEU A 74 13.48 17.48 14.44
C LEU A 74 14.90 17.40 15.02
N THR A 75 15.45 16.23 15.05
CA THR A 75 16.89 16.08 15.12
C THR A 75 17.41 16.85 13.92
N GLU A 76 17.95 18.02 14.14
CA GLU A 76 18.68 18.80 13.17
C GLU A 76 19.85 17.95 12.71
N ASP A 77 19.63 17.15 11.68
CA ASP A 77 20.71 16.52 10.95
C ASP A 77 21.40 17.66 10.20
N GLU A 78 22.54 18.11 10.71
CA GLU A 78 23.45 19.10 10.08
C GLU A 78 23.78 18.74 8.61
N LYS A 79 23.49 17.50 8.18
CA LYS A 79 23.63 17.04 6.80
C LYS A 79 22.55 17.54 5.84
N LEU A 80 21.43 18.07 6.32
CA LEU A 80 20.36 18.63 5.48
C LEU A 80 20.77 19.97 4.85
N GLU A 81 21.64 20.75 5.48
CA GLU A 81 22.08 22.02 4.92
C GLU A 81 22.90 21.89 3.63
N GLN A 82 23.67 20.81 3.47
CA GLN A 82 24.55 20.65 2.32
C GLN A 82 23.83 20.31 1.00
N LYS A 83 22.53 19.99 1.02
CA LYS A 83 21.81 19.52 -0.18
C LYS A 83 20.55 20.34 -0.51
N LYS A 84 20.48 21.60 -0.09
CA LYS A 84 19.32 22.49 -0.39
C LYS A 84 19.01 22.61 -1.89
N TYR A 85 20.02 22.48 -2.76
CA TYR A 85 19.84 22.49 -4.22
C TYR A 85 19.12 21.25 -4.76
N LEU A 86 19.07 20.13 -4.02
CA LEU A 86 18.37 18.91 -4.44
C LEU A 86 16.86 19.01 -4.25
N LEU A 87 16.39 19.83 -3.31
CA LEU A 87 14.97 19.98 -3.03
C LEU A 87 14.15 20.39 -4.28
N PRO A 88 14.52 21.45 -5.01
CA PRO A 88 13.77 21.83 -6.22
C PRO A 88 13.85 20.76 -7.30
N ALA A 89 14.97 20.04 -7.44
CA ALA A 89 15.08 18.95 -8.39
C ALA A 89 14.13 17.80 -8.04
N TYR A 90 14.09 17.38 -6.78
CA TYR A 90 13.16 16.33 -6.35
C TYR A 90 11.68 16.76 -6.43
N LEU A 91 11.36 18.02 -6.15
CA LEU A 91 10.00 18.53 -6.35
C LEU A 91 9.59 18.49 -7.81
N LEU A 92 10.50 18.86 -8.74
CA LEU A 92 10.24 18.78 -10.17
C LEU A 92 10.04 17.35 -10.63
N LEU A 93 10.88 16.41 -10.17
CA LEU A 93 10.72 14.98 -10.44
C LEU A 93 9.39 14.44 -9.86
N PHE A 94 9.00 14.88 -8.67
CA PHE A 94 7.72 14.51 -8.08
C PHE A 94 6.54 14.96 -8.95
N VAL A 95 6.55 16.23 -9.41
CA VAL A 95 5.52 16.74 -10.34
C VAL A 95 5.52 15.94 -11.64
N LEU A 96 6.69 15.61 -12.19
CA LEU A 96 6.80 14.76 -13.38
C LEU A 96 6.15 13.38 -13.16
N CYS A 97 6.38 12.76 -11.99
CA CYS A 97 5.74 11.49 -11.63
C CYS A 97 4.21 11.64 -11.53
N LEU A 98 3.71 12.74 -10.95
CA LEU A 98 2.26 13.00 -10.89
C LEU A 98 1.64 13.15 -12.29
N LEU A 99 2.32 13.85 -13.22
CA LEU A 99 1.87 13.97 -14.61
C LEU A 99 1.85 12.61 -15.32
N THR A 100 2.78 11.72 -14.99
CA THR A 100 2.79 10.34 -15.50
C THR A 100 1.60 9.54 -14.99
N VAL A 101 1.30 9.64 -13.70
CA VAL A 101 0.12 9.01 -13.10
C VAL A 101 -1.18 9.57 -13.68
N ALA A 102 -1.21 10.86 -14.03
CA ALA A 102 -2.31 11.49 -14.75
C ALA A 102 -2.41 11.08 -16.24
N HIS A 103 -1.59 10.13 -16.69
CA HIS A 103 -1.50 9.66 -18.09
C HIS A 103 -1.11 10.75 -19.11
N MET A 104 -0.51 11.86 -18.66
CA MET A 104 -0.06 12.95 -19.54
C MET A 104 1.32 12.70 -20.13
N ILE A 105 2.17 11.92 -19.45
CA ILE A 105 3.55 11.63 -19.86
C ILE A 105 3.76 10.11 -19.88
N PRO A 106 4.37 9.55 -20.94
CA PRO A 106 4.69 8.13 -20.99
C PRO A 106 5.70 7.73 -19.90
N TYR A 107 5.46 6.62 -19.20
CA TYR A 107 6.33 6.13 -18.11
C TYR A 107 7.81 5.93 -18.50
N PRO A 108 8.21 5.53 -19.74
CA PRO A 108 9.62 5.38 -20.08
C PRO A 108 10.37 6.70 -20.05
N VAL A 109 9.71 7.81 -20.43
CA VAL A 109 10.29 9.17 -20.40
C VAL A 109 10.55 9.57 -18.95
N THR A 110 9.57 9.37 -18.07
CA THR A 110 9.72 9.65 -16.65
C THR A 110 10.82 8.82 -16.02
N LEU A 111 10.84 7.50 -16.28
CA LEU A 111 11.87 6.62 -15.77
C LEU A 111 13.27 7.06 -16.20
N GLY A 112 13.46 7.38 -17.49
CA GLY A 112 14.74 7.86 -18.03
C GLY A 112 15.16 9.18 -17.37
N THR A 113 14.22 10.14 -17.25
CA THR A 113 14.49 11.45 -16.64
C THR A 113 14.84 11.32 -15.16
N VAL A 114 14.09 10.53 -14.39
CA VAL A 114 14.36 10.29 -12.96
C VAL A 114 15.71 9.60 -12.78
N ALA A 115 15.96 8.52 -13.53
CA ALA A 115 17.23 7.78 -13.44
C ALA A 115 18.42 8.67 -13.77
N LEU A 116 18.35 9.45 -14.86
CA LEU A 116 19.43 10.35 -15.27
C LEU A 116 19.65 11.47 -14.25
N THR A 117 18.59 12.11 -13.77
CA THR A 117 18.69 13.20 -12.79
C THR A 117 19.30 12.71 -11.47
N VAL A 118 18.83 11.58 -10.95
CA VAL A 118 19.38 11.02 -9.71
C VAL A 118 20.83 10.55 -9.92
N LEU A 119 21.15 9.95 -11.06
CA LEU A 119 22.52 9.55 -11.40
C LEU A 119 23.48 10.75 -11.43
N LEU A 120 23.05 11.90 -11.93
CA LEU A 120 23.88 13.10 -12.04
C LEU A 120 23.96 13.87 -10.72
N LEU A 121 22.85 14.01 -9.99
CA LEU A 121 22.76 14.87 -8.81
C LEU A 121 22.98 14.13 -7.49
N ASP A 122 22.55 12.88 -7.36
CA ASP A 122 22.61 12.13 -6.09
C ASP A 122 22.80 10.62 -6.29
N ARG A 123 23.95 10.24 -6.82
CA ARG A 123 24.32 8.83 -7.07
C ARG A 123 24.23 7.94 -5.81
N GLY A 124 24.46 8.54 -4.62
CA GLY A 124 24.39 7.82 -3.36
C GLY A 124 22.99 7.27 -3.05
N THR A 125 21.93 7.91 -3.53
CA THR A 125 20.57 7.44 -3.38
C THR A 125 20.29 6.17 -4.20
N LEU A 126 20.91 6.01 -5.37
CA LEU A 126 20.76 4.79 -6.17
C LEU A 126 21.27 3.55 -5.45
N ILE A 127 22.33 3.67 -4.65
CA ILE A 127 22.88 2.53 -3.88
C ILE A 127 21.92 2.11 -2.74
N LYS A 128 21.06 3.03 -2.27
CA LYS A 128 20.10 2.80 -1.20
C LYS A 128 18.77 2.22 -1.67
N VAL A 129 18.58 2.10 -2.98
CA VAL A 129 17.35 1.51 -3.57
C VAL A 129 17.27 0.04 -3.18
N ASP A 130 16.10 -0.42 -2.78
CA ASP A 130 15.85 -1.83 -2.51
C ASP A 130 15.67 -2.61 -3.83
N TYR A 131 16.79 -2.97 -4.43
CA TYR A 131 16.81 -3.77 -5.66
C TYR A 131 16.23 -5.17 -5.45
N SER A 132 16.24 -5.71 -4.22
CA SER A 132 15.63 -7.00 -3.92
C SER A 132 14.12 -6.94 -4.11
N LEU A 133 13.50 -5.84 -3.68
CA LEU A 133 12.07 -5.59 -3.91
C LEU A 133 11.74 -5.48 -5.41
N LEU A 134 12.55 -4.74 -6.17
CA LEU A 134 12.36 -4.61 -7.62
C LEU A 134 12.48 -5.96 -8.35
N LEU A 135 13.49 -6.76 -8.01
CA LEU A 135 13.67 -8.10 -8.57
C LEU A 135 12.51 -9.04 -8.19
N THR A 136 11.96 -8.88 -7.00
CA THR A 136 10.77 -9.63 -6.57
C THR A 136 9.57 -9.32 -7.47
N PHE A 137 9.33 -8.04 -7.80
CA PHE A 137 8.27 -7.68 -8.75
C PHE A 137 8.52 -8.25 -10.14
N VAL A 138 9.75 -8.16 -10.66
CA VAL A 138 10.11 -8.79 -11.94
C VAL A 138 9.85 -10.30 -11.90
N GLY A 139 10.24 -10.97 -10.81
CA GLY A 139 9.96 -12.38 -10.60
C GLY A 139 8.47 -12.71 -10.62
N PHE A 140 7.63 -11.89 -9.98
CA PHE A 140 6.17 -12.05 -10.04
C PHE A 140 5.61 -11.88 -11.45
N PHE A 141 6.06 -10.89 -12.21
CA PHE A 141 5.61 -10.71 -13.60
C PHE A 141 5.99 -11.90 -14.48
N ILE A 142 7.21 -12.44 -14.35
CA ILE A 142 7.64 -13.63 -15.06
C ILE A 142 6.80 -14.84 -14.63
N PHE A 143 6.56 -15.03 -13.35
CA PHE A 143 5.75 -16.11 -12.81
C PHE A 143 4.32 -16.07 -13.37
N ILE A 144 3.65 -14.92 -13.28
CA ILE A 144 2.28 -14.73 -13.76
C ILE A 144 2.21 -14.92 -15.26
N GLY A 145 3.17 -14.38 -16.03
CA GLY A 145 3.24 -14.57 -17.47
C GLY A 145 3.40 -16.04 -17.89
N ASN A 146 4.11 -16.83 -17.10
CA ASN A 146 4.23 -18.28 -17.34
C ASN A 146 2.97 -19.04 -16.91
N MET A 147 2.40 -18.71 -15.74
CA MET A 147 1.16 -19.34 -15.25
C MET A 147 -0.02 -19.05 -16.18
N GLY A 148 -0.09 -17.85 -16.75
CA GLY A 148 -1.10 -17.46 -17.75
C GLY A 148 -1.05 -18.26 -19.06
N ARG A 149 0.03 -19.00 -19.31
CA ARG A 149 0.16 -19.92 -20.45
C ARG A 149 -0.37 -21.33 -20.18
N MET A 150 -0.75 -21.62 -18.93
CA MET A 150 -1.27 -22.93 -18.52
C MET A 150 -2.80 -22.91 -18.51
N PRO A 151 -3.50 -23.50 -19.51
CA PRO A 151 -4.96 -23.42 -19.62
C PRO A 151 -5.67 -23.90 -18.35
N ALA A 152 -5.25 -25.04 -17.79
CA ALA A 152 -5.85 -25.58 -16.57
C ALA A 152 -5.77 -24.63 -15.37
N PHE A 153 -4.69 -23.86 -15.26
CA PHE A 153 -4.53 -22.86 -14.19
C PHE A 153 -5.39 -21.63 -14.45
N CYS A 154 -5.46 -21.18 -15.70
CA CYS A 154 -6.32 -20.07 -16.12
C CYS A 154 -7.79 -20.38 -15.84
N ASP A 155 -8.27 -21.54 -16.29
CA ASP A 155 -9.64 -22.00 -16.09
C ASP A 155 -9.98 -22.14 -14.60
N PHE A 156 -9.05 -22.68 -13.81
CA PHE A 156 -9.19 -22.82 -12.37
C PHE A 156 -9.35 -21.45 -11.70
N LEU A 157 -8.45 -20.48 -11.99
CA LEU A 157 -8.52 -19.14 -11.39
C LEU A 157 -9.75 -18.36 -11.87
N GLN A 158 -10.06 -18.37 -13.16
CA GLN A 158 -11.25 -17.69 -13.68
C GLN A 158 -12.53 -18.24 -13.04
N LYS A 159 -12.62 -19.54 -12.85
CA LYS A 159 -13.77 -20.18 -12.20
C LYS A 159 -13.91 -19.77 -10.72
N ILE A 160 -12.79 -19.61 -10.01
CA ILE A 160 -12.80 -19.19 -8.61
C ILE A 160 -13.08 -17.69 -8.46
N ILE A 161 -12.47 -16.87 -9.32
CA ILE A 161 -12.53 -15.41 -9.26
C ILE A 161 -13.90 -14.91 -9.71
N GLY A 162 -14.48 -15.49 -10.77
CA GLY A 162 -15.65 -14.96 -11.47
C GLY A 162 -16.81 -14.56 -10.57
N GLY A 163 -17.07 -13.25 -10.48
CA GLY A 163 -18.11 -12.64 -9.65
C GLY A 163 -17.79 -12.55 -8.15
N ARG A 164 -16.54 -12.93 -7.73
CA ARG A 164 -16.09 -12.91 -6.33
C ARG A 164 -14.73 -12.24 -6.17
N GLU A 165 -14.37 -11.37 -7.10
CA GLU A 165 -13.05 -10.75 -7.21
C GLU A 165 -12.61 -10.10 -5.91
N VAL A 166 -13.50 -9.33 -5.25
CA VAL A 166 -13.19 -8.66 -3.98
C VAL A 166 -12.81 -9.66 -2.91
N MET A 167 -13.64 -10.69 -2.69
CA MET A 167 -13.40 -11.69 -1.65
C MET A 167 -12.13 -12.51 -1.92
N ILE A 168 -11.92 -12.91 -3.18
CA ILE A 168 -10.73 -13.68 -3.56
C ILE A 168 -9.47 -12.81 -3.40
N ALA A 169 -9.54 -11.54 -3.75
CA ALA A 169 -8.41 -10.62 -3.55
C ALA A 169 -8.11 -10.40 -2.05
N VAL A 170 -9.15 -10.26 -1.21
CA VAL A 170 -8.99 -10.20 0.26
C VAL A 170 -8.30 -11.47 0.79
N ILE A 171 -8.79 -12.65 0.42
CA ILE A 171 -8.25 -13.94 0.88
C ILE A 171 -6.82 -14.16 0.37
N ALA A 172 -6.57 -13.92 -0.92
CA ALA A 172 -5.24 -14.05 -1.51
C ALA A 172 -4.23 -13.13 -0.80
N SER A 173 -4.64 -11.90 -0.47
CA SER A 173 -3.80 -10.94 0.25
C SER A 173 -3.36 -11.46 1.62
N GLN A 174 -4.18 -12.25 2.30
CA GLN A 174 -3.82 -12.82 3.61
C GLN A 174 -2.68 -13.85 3.51
N VAL A 175 -2.48 -14.46 2.34
CA VAL A 175 -1.52 -15.56 2.13
C VAL A 175 -0.25 -15.05 1.44
N ILE A 176 -0.40 -14.27 0.35
CA ILE A 176 0.71 -13.84 -0.51
C ILE A 176 1.00 -12.34 -0.46
N SER A 177 0.31 -11.59 0.40
CA SER A 177 0.32 -10.12 0.44
C SER A 177 -0.48 -9.44 -0.69
N ASN A 178 -0.97 -8.23 -0.42
CA ASN A 178 -1.87 -7.50 -1.33
C ASN A 178 -1.23 -7.13 -2.68
N VAL A 179 0.06 -6.81 -2.72
CA VAL A 179 0.75 -6.47 -3.97
C VAL A 179 0.89 -7.69 -4.89
N PRO A 180 1.44 -8.82 -4.45
CA PRO A 180 1.44 -10.06 -5.25
C PRO A 180 0.03 -10.54 -5.63
N ALA A 181 -0.96 -10.38 -4.73
CA ALA A 181 -2.35 -10.75 -5.04
C ALA A 181 -2.91 -9.88 -6.18
N ALA A 182 -2.66 -8.57 -6.15
CA ALA A 182 -3.05 -7.67 -7.24
C ALA A 182 -2.43 -8.08 -8.58
N LEU A 183 -1.11 -8.34 -8.57
CA LEU A 183 -0.38 -8.76 -9.76
C LEU A 183 -0.90 -10.10 -10.31
N LEU A 184 -1.11 -11.08 -9.43
CA LEU A 184 -1.57 -12.41 -9.84
C LEU A 184 -2.98 -12.34 -10.42
N LEU A 185 -3.92 -11.76 -9.68
CA LEU A 185 -5.33 -11.82 -10.02
C LEU A 185 -5.70 -10.96 -11.22
N SER A 186 -4.98 -9.85 -11.46
CA SER A 186 -5.22 -8.97 -12.61
C SER A 186 -5.02 -9.63 -13.97
N GLY A 187 -4.25 -10.72 -14.03
CA GLY A 187 -4.08 -11.51 -15.25
C GLY A 187 -5.26 -12.42 -15.59
N PHE A 188 -6.27 -12.57 -14.68
CA PHE A 188 -7.33 -13.57 -14.79
C PHE A 188 -8.75 -13.00 -14.64
N THR A 189 -8.90 -11.71 -14.49
CA THR A 189 -10.19 -11.00 -14.48
C THR A 189 -10.10 -9.66 -15.18
N GLU A 190 -11.18 -9.25 -15.82
CA GLU A 190 -11.34 -7.91 -16.40
C GLU A 190 -11.87 -6.89 -15.38
N ASN A 191 -12.40 -7.35 -14.24
CA ASN A 191 -12.95 -6.49 -13.20
C ASN A 191 -11.87 -5.92 -12.30
N ILE A 192 -11.03 -5.04 -12.87
CA ILE A 192 -9.91 -4.39 -12.16
C ILE A 192 -10.43 -3.51 -11.01
N THR A 193 -11.61 -2.92 -11.14
CA THR A 193 -12.25 -2.13 -10.08
C THR A 193 -12.46 -2.95 -8.81
N ALA A 194 -12.99 -4.15 -8.94
CA ALA A 194 -13.17 -5.06 -7.81
C ALA A 194 -11.82 -5.51 -7.20
N LEU A 195 -10.79 -5.68 -8.02
CA LEU A 195 -9.44 -5.98 -7.52
C LEU A 195 -8.85 -4.81 -6.74
N ILE A 196 -9.05 -3.57 -7.19
CA ILE A 196 -8.63 -2.36 -6.45
C ILE A 196 -9.24 -2.38 -5.04
N ILE A 197 -10.55 -2.58 -4.94
CA ILE A 197 -11.24 -2.67 -3.65
C ILE A 197 -10.66 -3.84 -2.83
N GLY A 198 -10.71 -5.05 -3.36
CA GLY A 198 -10.35 -6.26 -2.64
C GLY A 198 -8.89 -6.29 -2.15
N THR A 199 -7.93 -5.81 -2.93
CA THR A 199 -6.51 -5.78 -2.53
C THR A 199 -6.20 -4.68 -1.52
N ASN A 200 -6.96 -3.56 -1.53
CA ASN A 200 -6.84 -2.53 -0.51
C ASN A 200 -7.43 -3.00 0.83
N LEU A 201 -8.64 -3.55 0.84
CA LEU A 201 -9.23 -4.15 2.03
C LEU A 201 -8.37 -5.31 2.54
N GLY A 202 -7.88 -6.14 1.61
CA GLY A 202 -6.99 -7.26 1.89
C GLY A 202 -5.63 -6.89 2.48
N GLY A 203 -5.22 -5.63 2.42
CA GLY A 203 -4.03 -5.12 3.10
C GLY A 203 -4.15 -5.11 4.63
N LEU A 204 -5.38 -5.21 5.14
CA LEU A 204 -5.70 -5.45 6.56
C LEU A 204 -5.77 -6.95 6.83
N GLY A 205 -5.77 -7.35 8.11
CA GLY A 205 -5.87 -8.74 8.54
C GLY A 205 -4.55 -9.29 9.06
N THR A 206 -3.91 -10.20 8.34
CA THR A 206 -2.65 -10.82 8.77
C THR A 206 -1.44 -9.90 8.65
N LEU A 207 -0.34 -10.23 9.33
CA LEU A 207 0.93 -9.51 9.19
C LEU A 207 1.50 -9.57 7.77
N ILE A 208 1.22 -10.65 7.04
CA ILE A 208 1.72 -10.86 5.67
C ILE A 208 0.91 -10.04 4.67
N ALA A 209 -0.32 -9.68 5.02
CA ALA A 209 -1.26 -9.02 4.12
C ALA A 209 -0.74 -7.70 3.52
N SER A 210 0.11 -6.97 4.24
CA SER A 210 0.74 -5.75 3.73
C SER A 210 2.18 -5.58 4.16
N MET A 211 2.97 -4.90 3.33
CA MET A 211 4.36 -4.55 3.68
C MET A 211 4.44 -3.62 4.88
N ALA A 212 3.51 -2.67 5.04
CA ALA A 212 3.46 -1.76 6.18
C ALA A 212 3.32 -2.53 7.50
N SER A 213 2.48 -3.58 7.50
CA SER A 213 2.28 -4.46 8.66
C SER A 213 3.56 -5.22 9.02
N LEU A 214 4.26 -5.78 8.03
CA LEU A 214 5.53 -6.48 8.24
C LEU A 214 6.63 -5.55 8.76
N ILE A 215 6.76 -4.34 8.19
CA ILE A 215 7.74 -3.35 8.61
C ILE A 215 7.49 -2.95 10.06
N SER A 216 6.25 -2.60 10.38
CA SER A 216 5.86 -2.20 11.74
C SER A 216 6.14 -3.32 12.76
N TYR A 217 5.78 -4.56 12.45
CA TYR A 217 6.07 -5.70 13.32
C TYR A 217 7.58 -5.94 13.51
N LYS A 218 8.37 -5.88 12.44
CA LYS A 218 9.83 -6.02 12.51
C LYS A 218 10.44 -4.92 13.38
N GLN A 219 9.96 -3.69 13.26
CA GLN A 219 10.43 -2.55 14.05
C GLN A 219 10.14 -2.75 15.54
N VAL A 220 8.91 -3.13 15.90
CA VAL A 220 8.53 -3.45 17.29
C VAL A 220 9.34 -4.62 17.84
N ALA A 221 9.48 -5.70 17.05
CA ALA A 221 10.24 -6.87 17.46
C ALA A 221 11.73 -6.57 17.71
N ARG A 222 12.29 -5.57 16.99
CA ARG A 222 13.68 -5.12 17.14
C ARG A 222 13.88 -4.14 18.30
N GLN A 223 12.96 -3.17 18.44
CA GLN A 223 13.12 -2.09 19.43
C GLN A 223 12.58 -2.47 20.82
N ILE A 224 11.51 -3.26 20.87
CA ILE A 224 10.81 -3.61 22.12
C ILE A 224 10.52 -5.13 22.14
N PRO A 225 11.52 -6.01 22.24
CA PRO A 225 11.34 -7.46 22.10
C PRO A 225 10.33 -8.06 23.11
N GLY A 226 10.24 -7.49 24.33
CA GLY A 226 9.33 -7.92 25.38
C GLY A 226 7.85 -7.73 25.04
N GLU A 227 7.50 -6.74 24.22
CA GLU A 227 6.11 -6.44 23.86
C GLU A 227 5.66 -7.12 22.54
N LYS A 228 6.53 -7.87 21.87
CA LYS A 228 6.30 -8.50 20.58
C LYS A 228 5.00 -9.34 20.55
N LYS A 229 4.76 -10.19 21.56
CA LYS A 229 3.56 -11.05 21.62
C LYS A 229 2.30 -10.22 21.80
N LYS A 230 2.36 -9.21 22.66
CA LYS A 230 1.25 -8.31 22.96
C LYS A 230 0.90 -7.45 21.75
N TYR A 231 1.93 -6.92 21.05
CA TYR A 231 1.73 -6.20 19.79
C TYR A 231 1.04 -7.09 18.77
N PHE A 232 1.53 -8.32 18.56
CA PHE A 232 0.96 -9.27 17.61
C PHE A 232 -0.54 -9.55 17.90
N GLY A 233 -0.89 -9.80 19.17
CA GLY A 233 -2.27 -10.03 19.55
C GLY A 233 -3.19 -8.83 19.26
N TRP A 234 -2.81 -7.64 19.71
CA TRP A 234 -3.57 -6.42 19.44
C TRP A 234 -3.62 -6.06 17.96
N PHE A 235 -2.51 -6.26 17.24
CA PHE A 235 -2.44 -6.07 15.81
C PHE A 235 -3.47 -6.95 15.09
N THR A 236 -3.46 -8.25 15.38
CA THR A 236 -4.36 -9.22 14.72
C THR A 236 -5.82 -8.90 14.99
N ILE A 237 -6.19 -8.66 16.26
CA ILE A 237 -7.57 -8.34 16.64
C ILE A 237 -8.03 -7.05 15.93
N ALA A 238 -7.25 -5.98 16.03
CA ALA A 238 -7.63 -4.69 15.44
C ALA A 238 -7.77 -4.79 13.91
N ASN A 239 -6.78 -5.40 13.22
CA ASN A 239 -6.83 -5.52 11.76
C ASN A 239 -7.99 -6.41 11.28
N ILE A 240 -8.31 -7.51 12.00
CA ILE A 240 -9.46 -8.36 11.65
C ILE A 240 -10.76 -7.58 11.83
N VAL A 241 -10.92 -6.82 12.93
CA VAL A 241 -12.13 -6.01 13.15
C VAL A 241 -12.32 -4.98 12.04
N PHE A 242 -11.27 -4.23 11.69
CA PHE A 242 -11.33 -3.27 10.58
C PHE A 242 -11.66 -3.96 9.26
N LEU A 243 -10.98 -5.07 8.93
CA LEU A 243 -11.25 -5.84 7.71
C LEU A 243 -12.70 -6.30 7.64
N MET A 244 -13.25 -6.86 8.71
CA MET A 244 -14.63 -7.35 8.74
C MET A 244 -15.64 -6.23 8.52
N ILE A 245 -15.42 -5.06 9.13
CA ILE A 245 -16.33 -3.91 8.95
C ILE A 245 -16.28 -3.42 7.50
N LEU A 246 -15.09 -3.30 6.90
CA LEU A 246 -14.94 -2.82 5.53
C LEU A 246 -15.45 -3.84 4.48
N VAL A 247 -15.28 -5.13 4.74
CA VAL A 247 -15.87 -6.18 3.89
C VAL A 247 -17.39 -6.14 3.99
N LEU A 248 -17.95 -5.92 5.19
CA LEU A 248 -19.39 -5.74 5.35
C LEU A 248 -19.89 -4.50 4.62
N GLU A 249 -19.18 -3.38 4.71
CA GLU A 249 -19.48 -2.17 3.94
C GLU A 249 -19.53 -2.46 2.44
N ASN A 250 -18.53 -3.20 1.91
CA ASN A 250 -18.53 -3.60 0.50
C ASN A 250 -19.73 -4.47 0.09
N CYS A 251 -20.31 -5.23 1.01
CA CYS A 251 -21.51 -6.01 0.73
C CYS A 251 -22.80 -5.15 0.72
N LEU A 252 -22.74 -3.95 1.29
CA LEU A 252 -23.88 -3.03 1.38
C LEU A 252 -23.91 -1.99 0.24
N LEU A 253 -22.75 -1.72 -0.37
CA LEU A 253 -22.58 -0.84 -1.54
C LEU A 253 -22.84 -1.59 -2.85
#